data_700444012da64fa7af6574ad011143ab
#
_entry.id   700444012da64fa7af6574ad011143ab
#
_cell.length_a   1.000
_cell.length_b   1.000
_cell.length_c   1.000
_cell.angle_alpha   90.00
_cell.angle_beta   90.00
_cell.angle_gamma   90.00
#
_symmetry.space_group_name_H-M   'P 1'
#
loop_
_entity.id
_entity.type
_entity.pdbx_description
1 polymer ?
#
loop_
_entity_poly.entity_id
_entity_poly.type
_entity_poly.pdbx_seq_one_letter_code
_entity_poly.pdbx_strand_id
1 'polypeptide(L)'
;MKLQPLLGALALLAVAVVPSWAQEPVKLGFITKFPVPFFATMENAAKDYAKRNPGVEIIYGQGTSATDIEGQIAQIESMVTRGVQGIALTPVDPTVSTALDKAVAAGVKIVLMDNNIPDWKGRTALATTNNFAAGKIAGEYLKTVLKAGDTLGILEGVPGVPALDDRVNGMLEGLNGLDVKIVGKGATNCTEELGISVAEDLLTKNPDLKAIYAACGPPAAGAARAIKNAGTANDKIVLVGFDFCCGEEEALKSGVEDASVAQFPTKMAELGVDALVKSIRGEKVESLIDSGAALVTPENMAKFK
;
A
#
# COMPACT_ATOMS: atom_id res chain seq x y z
N MET A 1 55.32 72.65 14.78
CA MET A 1 55.05 71.22 14.71
C MET A 1 53.80 70.97 15.53
N LYS A 2 52.66 70.73 14.90
CA LYS A 2 51.36 70.41 15.58
C LYS A 2 51.07 68.95 15.39
N LEU A 3 51.08 68.20 16.50
CA LEU A 3 50.60 66.80 16.49
C LEU A 3 49.05 66.77 16.47
N GLN A 4 48.45 66.04 15.55
CA GLN A 4 47.06 65.69 15.56
C GLN A 4 46.93 64.32 16.17
N PRO A 5 45.90 64.05 17.06
CA PRO A 5 45.58 62.70 17.51
C PRO A 5 44.67 61.98 16.52
N LEU A 6 45.04 60.73 16.15
CA LEU A 6 44.18 59.78 15.46
C LEU A 6 43.14 59.20 16.45
N LEU A 7 41.84 59.49 16.22
CA LEU A 7 40.75 58.77 16.83
C LEU A 7 40.46 57.49 16.02
N GLY A 8 40.79 56.32 16.60
CA GLY A 8 40.38 55.03 16.08
C GLY A 8 38.93 54.76 16.46
N ALA A 9 38.07 54.69 15.47
CA ALA A 9 36.66 54.24 15.66
C ALA A 9 36.62 52.70 15.72
N LEU A 10 36.35 52.15 16.91
CA LEU A 10 36.08 50.74 17.11
C LEU A 10 34.63 50.48 16.72
N ALA A 11 34.38 49.86 15.56
CA ALA A 11 33.07 49.41 15.14
C ALA A 11 32.74 48.09 15.87
N LEU A 12 31.85 48.14 16.88
CA LEU A 12 31.26 46.93 17.45
C LEU A 12 30.27 46.32 16.46
N LEU A 13 30.64 45.19 15.85
CA LEU A 13 29.70 44.31 15.16
C LEU A 13 28.79 43.61 16.19
N ALA A 14 27.57 44.11 16.35
CA ALA A 14 26.54 43.40 17.08
C ALA A 14 26.07 42.21 16.24
N VAL A 15 26.52 41.00 16.58
CA VAL A 15 25.96 39.75 16.04
C VAL A 15 24.58 39.60 16.62
N ALA A 16 23.55 39.87 15.82
CA ALA A 16 22.16 39.57 16.18
C ALA A 16 22.02 38.06 16.23
N VAL A 17 21.99 37.49 17.44
CA VAL A 17 21.57 36.12 17.69
C VAL A 17 20.05 36.07 17.41
N VAL A 18 19.67 35.67 16.20
CA VAL A 18 18.28 35.39 15.89
C VAL A 18 17.89 34.16 16.72
N PRO A 19 16.92 34.26 17.65
CA PRO A 19 16.47 33.07 18.37
C PRO A 19 15.98 32.06 17.36
N SER A 20 16.60 30.89 17.31
CA SER A 20 16.07 29.74 16.59
C SER A 20 14.74 29.37 17.29
N TRP A 21 13.66 29.88 16.74
CA TRP A 21 12.33 29.44 17.14
C TRP A 21 12.27 27.95 16.80
N ALA A 22 12.29 27.10 17.79
CA ALA A 22 12.02 25.68 17.61
C ALA A 22 10.66 25.60 16.89
N GLN A 23 10.68 25.18 15.63
CA GLN A 23 9.46 25.03 14.85
C GLN A 23 8.59 24.03 15.60
N GLU A 24 7.35 24.40 15.91
CA GLU A 24 6.43 23.47 16.59
C GLU A 24 6.38 22.14 15.82
N PRO A 25 6.37 21.01 16.51
CA PRO A 25 6.35 19.72 15.86
C PRO A 25 5.12 19.58 14.96
N VAL A 26 5.31 19.05 13.78
CA VAL A 26 4.23 18.72 12.85
C VAL A 26 3.49 17.53 13.43
N LYS A 27 2.20 17.70 13.76
CA LYS A 27 1.35 16.67 14.34
C LYS A 27 0.48 16.01 13.28
N LEU A 28 0.62 14.70 13.10
CA LEU A 28 -0.02 13.92 12.04
C LEU A 28 -0.90 12.81 12.61
N GLY A 29 -1.99 12.49 11.89
CA GLY A 29 -2.70 11.23 12.01
C GLY A 29 -2.18 10.22 10.99
N PHE A 30 -2.02 8.96 11.37
CA PHE A 30 -1.70 7.86 10.49
C PHE A 30 -2.73 6.76 10.69
N ILE A 31 -3.58 6.51 9.69
CA ILE A 31 -4.73 5.62 9.82
C ILE A 31 -4.65 4.50 8.78
N THR A 32 -4.61 3.26 9.25
CA THR A 32 -4.64 2.04 8.42
C THR A 32 -6.01 1.35 8.51
N LYS A 33 -6.26 0.37 7.62
CA LYS A 33 -7.56 -0.30 7.54
C LYS A 33 -7.81 -1.27 8.70
N PHE A 34 -6.97 -2.29 8.85
CA PHE A 34 -7.17 -3.40 9.77
C PHE A 34 -5.83 -4.12 10.07
N PRO A 35 -5.76 -4.95 11.13
CA PRO A 35 -4.50 -5.55 11.57
C PRO A 35 -4.08 -6.73 10.68
N VAL A 36 -3.23 -6.43 9.67
CA VAL A 36 -2.52 -7.43 8.85
C VAL A 36 -1.05 -7.01 8.70
N PRO A 37 -0.14 -7.94 8.38
CA PRO A 37 1.29 -7.65 8.29
C PRO A 37 1.63 -6.48 7.37
N PHE A 38 0.93 -6.31 6.26
CA PHE A 38 1.10 -5.20 5.33
C PHE A 38 0.94 -3.82 6.03
N PHE A 39 -0.17 -3.63 6.74
CA PHE A 39 -0.44 -2.38 7.45
C PHE A 39 0.42 -2.21 8.69
N ALA A 40 0.78 -3.30 9.38
CA ALA A 40 1.73 -3.26 10.48
C ALA A 40 3.12 -2.78 9.99
N THR A 41 3.55 -3.19 8.80
CA THR A 41 4.79 -2.72 8.16
C THR A 41 4.72 -1.22 7.86
N MET A 42 3.62 -0.72 7.33
CA MET A 42 3.40 0.71 7.10
C MET A 42 3.46 1.51 8.41
N GLU A 43 2.81 1.03 9.44
CA GLU A 43 2.82 1.68 10.76
C GLU A 43 4.23 1.73 11.37
N ASN A 44 4.99 0.63 11.27
CA ASN A 44 6.37 0.59 11.75
C ASN A 44 7.26 1.56 10.97
N ALA A 45 7.10 1.66 9.65
CA ALA A 45 7.82 2.62 8.84
C ALA A 45 7.51 4.07 9.24
N ALA A 46 6.24 4.38 9.52
CA ALA A 46 5.84 5.70 10.02
C ALA A 46 6.43 5.99 11.41
N LYS A 47 6.49 4.99 12.32
CA LYS A 47 7.15 5.11 13.63
C LYS A 47 8.65 5.40 13.48
N ASP A 48 9.31 4.72 12.56
CA ASP A 48 10.74 4.92 12.30
C ASP A 48 11.01 6.25 11.60
N TYR A 49 10.10 6.72 10.73
CA TYR A 49 10.15 8.06 10.19
C TYR A 49 10.11 9.13 11.30
N ALA A 50 9.17 9.03 12.24
CA ALA A 50 9.06 9.97 13.36
C ALA A 50 10.31 9.97 14.25
N LYS A 51 10.89 8.79 14.54
CA LYS A 51 12.16 8.68 15.29
C LYS A 51 13.32 9.41 14.60
N ARG A 52 13.40 9.32 13.27
CA ARG A 52 14.44 9.99 12.47
C ARG A 52 14.18 11.49 12.28
N ASN A 53 12.95 11.95 12.53
CA ASN A 53 12.50 13.32 12.35
C ASN A 53 11.85 13.84 13.66
N PRO A 54 12.62 14.27 14.66
CA PRO A 54 12.10 14.67 15.99
C PRO A 54 11.08 15.82 15.97
N GLY A 55 10.99 16.56 14.86
CA GLY A 55 9.96 17.59 14.64
C GLY A 55 8.65 17.06 14.06
N VAL A 56 8.42 15.73 14.08
CA VAL A 56 7.19 15.09 13.59
C VAL A 56 6.62 14.19 14.68
N GLU A 57 5.39 14.49 15.12
CA GLU A 57 4.61 13.65 16.02
C GLU A 57 3.53 12.90 15.21
N ILE A 58 3.41 11.60 15.40
CA ILE A 58 2.41 10.79 14.69
C ILE A 58 1.48 10.10 15.69
N ILE A 59 0.19 10.28 15.49
CA ILE A 59 -0.88 9.60 16.21
C ILE A 59 -1.44 8.50 15.32
N TYR A 60 -1.49 7.28 15.84
CA TYR A 60 -1.92 6.09 15.07
C TYR A 60 -3.39 5.79 15.31
N GLY A 61 -4.06 5.34 14.25
CA GLY A 61 -5.41 4.80 14.25
C GLY A 61 -5.48 3.61 13.31
N GLN A 62 -6.33 2.64 13.62
CA GLN A 62 -6.56 1.47 12.80
C GLN A 62 -8.02 1.04 12.92
N GLY A 63 -8.63 0.66 11.80
CA GLY A 63 -9.93 0.00 11.78
C GLY A 63 -9.85 -1.47 12.18
N THR A 64 -10.98 -2.15 12.22
CA THR A 64 -11.12 -3.54 12.68
C THR A 64 -11.21 -4.53 11.54
N SER A 65 -11.67 -4.11 10.35
CA SER A 65 -11.84 -4.96 9.17
C SER A 65 -11.69 -4.16 7.87
N ALA A 66 -11.62 -4.88 6.76
CA ALA A 66 -11.55 -4.30 5.42
C ALA A 66 -12.81 -3.48 5.02
N THR A 67 -13.89 -3.62 5.77
CA THR A 67 -15.20 -2.98 5.53
C THR A 67 -15.68 -2.14 6.71
N ASP A 68 -14.80 -1.81 7.65
CA ASP A 68 -15.11 -1.01 8.86
C ASP A 68 -15.16 0.50 8.55
N ILE A 69 -16.20 0.91 7.83
CA ILE A 69 -16.39 2.31 7.40
C ILE A 69 -16.60 3.23 8.60
N GLU A 70 -17.51 2.85 9.51
CA GLU A 70 -17.86 3.66 10.68
C GLU A 70 -16.68 3.84 11.63
N GLY A 71 -15.95 2.75 11.89
CA GLY A 71 -14.72 2.82 12.70
C GLY A 71 -13.68 3.75 12.08
N GLN A 72 -13.49 3.72 10.76
CA GLN A 72 -12.55 4.61 10.11
C GLN A 72 -13.01 6.08 10.16
N ILE A 73 -14.31 6.36 9.98
CA ILE A 73 -14.88 7.70 10.13
C ILE A 73 -14.60 8.23 11.54
N ALA A 74 -14.85 7.43 12.57
CA ALA A 74 -14.58 7.80 13.96
C ALA A 74 -13.10 8.10 14.20
N GLN A 75 -12.19 7.34 13.58
CA GLN A 75 -10.74 7.63 13.63
C GLN A 75 -10.40 8.99 13.00
N ILE A 76 -10.96 9.29 11.82
CA ILE A 76 -10.74 10.58 11.14
C ILE A 76 -11.20 11.73 12.04
N GLU A 77 -12.42 11.65 12.59
CA GLU A 77 -12.99 12.68 13.47
C GLU A 77 -12.18 12.84 14.77
N SER A 78 -11.69 11.73 15.34
CA SER A 78 -10.79 11.74 16.49
C SER A 78 -9.48 12.48 16.17
N MET A 79 -8.87 12.24 15.01
CA MET A 79 -7.63 12.93 14.62
C MET A 79 -7.84 14.43 14.48
N VAL A 80 -8.95 14.87 13.86
CA VAL A 80 -9.31 16.29 13.77
C VAL A 80 -9.46 16.91 15.17
N THR A 81 -10.19 16.24 16.06
CA THR A 81 -10.40 16.70 17.46
C THR A 81 -9.08 16.81 18.21
N ARG A 82 -8.13 15.94 17.94
CA ARG A 82 -6.78 15.94 18.55
C ARG A 82 -5.85 16.99 17.95
N GLY A 83 -6.32 17.77 16.98
CA GLY A 83 -5.60 18.91 16.39
C GLY A 83 -4.44 18.49 15.51
N VAL A 84 -4.56 17.39 14.75
CA VAL A 84 -3.55 17.05 13.75
C VAL A 84 -3.59 18.04 12.58
N GLN A 85 -2.43 18.35 12.02
CA GLN A 85 -2.28 19.24 10.87
C GLN A 85 -2.46 18.49 9.54
N GLY A 86 -2.33 17.17 9.57
CA GLY A 86 -2.54 16.30 8.42
C GLY A 86 -2.84 14.86 8.79
N ILE A 87 -3.48 14.15 7.88
CA ILE A 87 -3.81 12.73 8.02
C ILE A 87 -3.28 11.96 6.81
N ALA A 88 -2.45 10.96 7.07
CA ALA A 88 -2.09 9.92 6.12
C ALA A 88 -3.04 8.73 6.34
N LEU A 89 -3.84 8.40 5.33
CA LEU A 89 -4.96 7.46 5.45
C LEU A 89 -4.93 6.40 4.35
N THR A 90 -5.13 5.14 4.72
CA THR A 90 -5.52 4.10 3.78
C THR A 90 -7.05 3.93 3.82
N PRO A 91 -7.82 4.44 2.85
CA PRO A 91 -9.28 4.43 2.92
C PRO A 91 -9.84 3.01 2.77
N VAL A 92 -10.82 2.65 3.60
CA VAL A 92 -11.55 1.38 3.50
C VAL A 92 -12.58 1.41 2.37
N ASP A 93 -13.22 2.58 2.16
CA ASP A 93 -14.32 2.78 1.20
C ASP A 93 -14.37 4.26 0.76
N PRO A 94 -14.80 4.57 -0.49
CA PRO A 94 -14.95 5.94 -0.95
C PRO A 94 -15.89 6.82 -0.10
N THR A 95 -16.86 6.25 0.61
CA THR A 95 -17.82 7.00 1.42
C THR A 95 -17.20 7.71 2.62
N VAL A 96 -15.98 7.31 3.07
CA VAL A 96 -15.24 8.04 4.09
C VAL A 96 -14.85 9.47 3.65
N SER A 97 -14.97 9.78 2.34
CA SER A 97 -14.72 11.12 1.80
C SER A 97 -15.51 12.21 2.49
N THR A 98 -16.72 11.93 2.96
CA THR A 98 -17.54 12.90 3.70
C THR A 98 -16.88 13.36 5.02
N ALA A 99 -16.24 12.43 5.74
CA ALA A 99 -15.49 12.77 6.95
C ALA A 99 -14.17 13.48 6.61
N LEU A 100 -13.53 13.08 5.51
CA LEU A 100 -12.33 13.76 5.01
C LEU A 100 -12.61 15.19 4.54
N ASP A 101 -13.76 15.45 3.92
CA ASP A 101 -14.17 16.80 3.54
C ASP A 101 -14.29 17.72 4.76
N LYS A 102 -14.87 17.23 5.87
CA LYS A 102 -14.91 17.95 7.14
C LYS A 102 -13.49 18.23 7.68
N ALA A 103 -12.58 17.24 7.58
CA ALA A 103 -11.19 17.42 7.99
C ALA A 103 -10.48 18.48 7.13
N VAL A 104 -10.66 18.44 5.80
CA VAL A 104 -10.12 19.46 4.87
C VAL A 104 -10.69 20.85 5.17
N ALA A 105 -11.99 20.96 5.43
CA ALA A 105 -12.63 22.22 5.82
C ALA A 105 -12.08 22.78 7.15
N ALA A 106 -11.61 21.89 8.06
CA ALA A 106 -10.90 22.27 9.28
C ALA A 106 -9.40 22.61 9.06
N GLY A 107 -8.93 22.61 7.80
CA GLY A 107 -7.54 22.94 7.45
C GLY A 107 -6.57 21.76 7.48
N VAL A 108 -7.04 20.53 7.72
CA VAL A 108 -6.21 19.32 7.78
C VAL A 108 -5.83 18.88 6.36
N LYS A 109 -4.53 18.66 6.13
CA LYS A 109 -4.03 18.11 4.85
C LYS A 109 -4.25 16.60 4.79
N ILE A 110 -4.65 16.07 3.63
CA ILE A 110 -4.92 14.64 3.48
C ILE A 110 -4.00 14.03 2.42
N VAL A 111 -3.25 13.02 2.82
CA VAL A 111 -2.54 12.13 1.90
C VAL A 111 -3.18 10.74 1.98
N LEU A 112 -3.67 10.27 0.85
CA LEU A 112 -4.14 8.89 0.76
C LEU A 112 -2.95 7.95 0.53
N MET A 113 -3.02 6.77 1.10
CA MET A 113 -2.03 5.71 0.91
C MET A 113 -2.71 4.43 0.45
N ASP A 114 -1.99 3.62 -0.35
CA ASP A 114 -2.45 2.33 -0.85
C ASP A 114 -3.70 2.44 -1.74
N ASN A 115 -4.84 2.77 -1.19
CA ASN A 115 -6.09 2.91 -1.92
C ASN A 115 -6.44 4.36 -2.23
N ASN A 116 -7.00 4.57 -3.41
CA ASN A 116 -7.55 5.85 -3.84
C ASN A 116 -9.06 5.96 -3.48
N ILE A 117 -9.53 7.19 -3.39
CA ILE A 117 -10.95 7.52 -3.46
C ILE A 117 -11.17 8.16 -4.84
N PRO A 118 -11.83 7.47 -5.79
CA PRO A 118 -12.03 8.00 -7.13
C PRO A 118 -12.75 9.34 -7.09
N ASP A 119 -12.35 10.25 -7.99
CA ASP A 119 -12.96 11.57 -8.18
C ASP A 119 -12.93 12.54 -6.98
N TRP A 120 -12.53 12.09 -5.80
CA TRP A 120 -12.38 12.96 -4.64
C TRP A 120 -11.16 13.88 -4.80
N LYS A 121 -11.41 15.20 -4.74
CA LYS A 121 -10.39 16.24 -5.01
C LYS A 121 -9.73 16.80 -3.75
N GLY A 122 -10.19 16.39 -2.55
CA GLY A 122 -9.69 16.93 -1.28
C GLY A 122 -8.30 16.43 -0.89
N ARG A 123 -7.75 15.42 -1.56
CA ARG A 123 -6.41 14.90 -1.24
C ARG A 123 -5.29 15.81 -1.73
N THR A 124 -4.27 15.94 -0.93
CA THR A 124 -3.00 16.57 -1.29
C THR A 124 -2.18 15.69 -2.24
N ALA A 125 -2.08 14.40 -1.90
CA ALA A 125 -1.37 13.39 -2.68
C ALA A 125 -1.97 11.99 -2.47
N LEU A 126 -1.60 11.07 -3.34
CA LEU A 126 -1.81 9.63 -3.22
C LEU A 126 -0.46 8.93 -3.30
N ALA A 127 -0.02 8.27 -2.24
CA ALA A 127 1.14 7.38 -2.23
C ALA A 127 0.64 5.93 -2.38
N THR A 128 0.91 5.29 -3.51
CA THR A 128 0.36 3.98 -3.83
C THR A 128 1.27 3.21 -4.78
N THR A 129 1.04 1.93 -4.93
CA THR A 129 1.55 1.13 -6.04
C THR A 129 0.75 1.45 -7.30
N ASN A 130 1.40 1.51 -8.46
CA ASN A 130 0.70 1.47 -9.74
C ASN A 130 0.12 0.05 -9.94
N ASN A 131 -1.11 -0.16 -9.43
CA ASN A 131 -1.73 -1.48 -9.36
C ASN A 131 -1.97 -2.14 -10.73
N PHE A 132 -2.26 -1.34 -11.77
CA PHE A 132 -2.38 -1.87 -13.12
C PHE A 132 -1.04 -2.39 -13.65
N ALA A 133 0.03 -1.60 -13.52
CA ALA A 133 1.38 -2.02 -13.92
C ALA A 133 1.86 -3.22 -13.09
N ALA A 134 1.55 -3.24 -11.79
CA ALA A 134 1.88 -4.36 -10.91
C ALA A 134 1.12 -5.64 -11.29
N GLY A 135 -0.18 -5.54 -11.59
CA GLY A 135 -0.96 -6.66 -12.14
C GLY A 135 -0.38 -7.18 -13.45
N LYS A 136 0.06 -6.26 -14.33
CA LYS A 136 0.69 -6.64 -15.61
C LYS A 136 1.95 -7.47 -15.41
N ILE A 137 2.76 -7.19 -14.37
CA ILE A 137 3.91 -8.04 -14.01
C ILE A 137 3.48 -9.49 -13.73
N ALA A 138 2.37 -9.70 -13.00
CA ALA A 138 1.84 -11.04 -12.76
C ALA A 138 1.40 -11.72 -14.05
N GLY A 139 0.70 -11.00 -14.92
CA GLY A 139 0.26 -11.53 -16.22
C GLY A 139 1.41 -11.89 -17.15
N GLU A 140 2.44 -11.05 -17.21
CA GLU A 140 3.66 -11.29 -17.96
C GLU A 140 4.40 -12.55 -17.45
N TYR A 141 4.46 -12.74 -16.13
CA TYR A 141 5.00 -13.97 -15.56
C TYR A 141 4.15 -15.19 -15.94
N LEU A 142 2.83 -15.15 -15.73
CA LEU A 142 1.91 -16.23 -16.13
C LEU A 142 2.07 -16.60 -17.61
N LYS A 143 2.29 -15.62 -18.47
CA LYS A 143 2.53 -15.83 -19.91
C LYS A 143 3.82 -16.62 -20.19
N THR A 144 4.80 -16.62 -19.29
CA THR A 144 6.03 -17.41 -19.46
C THR A 144 5.85 -18.87 -19.06
N VAL A 145 4.86 -19.18 -18.23
CA VAL A 145 4.67 -20.52 -17.65
C VAL A 145 3.43 -21.25 -18.17
N LEU A 146 2.45 -20.51 -18.72
CA LEU A 146 1.23 -21.06 -19.31
C LEU A 146 1.35 -21.21 -20.82
N LYS A 147 0.47 -22.04 -21.40
CA LYS A 147 0.33 -22.30 -22.83
C LYS A 147 -1.07 -21.93 -23.33
N ALA A 148 -1.23 -21.77 -24.64
CA ALA A 148 -2.53 -21.56 -25.23
C ALA A 148 -3.46 -22.75 -24.91
N GLY A 149 -4.68 -22.42 -24.48
CA GLY A 149 -5.69 -23.36 -24.04
C GLY A 149 -5.65 -23.72 -22.56
N ASP A 150 -4.61 -23.34 -21.82
CA ASP A 150 -4.54 -23.53 -20.37
C ASP A 150 -5.64 -22.74 -19.62
N THR A 151 -6.00 -23.21 -18.44
CA THR A 151 -7.11 -22.69 -17.63
C THR A 151 -6.58 -21.89 -16.44
N LEU A 152 -7.20 -20.74 -16.15
CA LEU A 152 -6.83 -19.84 -15.07
C LEU A 152 -8.05 -19.50 -14.21
N GLY A 153 -7.94 -19.68 -12.89
CA GLY A 153 -8.86 -19.19 -11.89
C GLY A 153 -8.37 -17.87 -11.30
N ILE A 154 -9.28 -16.97 -10.93
CA ILE A 154 -8.96 -15.66 -10.37
C ILE A 154 -9.61 -15.48 -9.01
N LEU A 155 -8.81 -15.25 -7.98
CA LEU A 155 -9.24 -14.83 -6.66
C LEU A 155 -9.19 -13.28 -6.63
N GLU A 156 -10.37 -12.68 -6.81
CA GLU A 156 -10.52 -11.23 -6.76
C GLU A 156 -10.47 -10.73 -5.30
N GLY A 157 -10.13 -9.47 -5.09
CA GLY A 157 -10.19 -8.86 -3.77
C GLY A 157 -11.61 -8.44 -3.37
N VAL A 158 -11.75 -7.21 -2.86
CA VAL A 158 -13.05 -6.58 -2.61
C VAL A 158 -13.55 -5.96 -3.92
N PRO A 159 -14.70 -6.39 -4.44
CA PRO A 159 -15.23 -5.87 -5.70
C PRO A 159 -15.46 -4.35 -5.65
N GLY A 160 -15.10 -3.64 -6.72
CA GLY A 160 -15.28 -2.19 -6.84
C GLY A 160 -14.22 -1.35 -6.12
N VAL A 161 -13.20 -1.98 -5.51
CA VAL A 161 -12.01 -1.27 -5.02
C VAL A 161 -11.04 -1.10 -6.20
N PRO A 162 -10.79 0.14 -6.67
CA PRO A 162 -10.05 0.38 -7.91
C PRO A 162 -8.67 -0.26 -7.95
N ALA A 163 -7.93 -0.24 -6.84
CA ALA A 163 -6.61 -0.86 -6.76
C ALA A 163 -6.66 -2.37 -7.05
N LEU A 164 -7.70 -3.07 -6.58
CA LEU A 164 -7.85 -4.51 -6.75
C LEU A 164 -8.35 -4.87 -8.15
N ASP A 165 -9.28 -4.08 -8.67
CA ASP A 165 -9.75 -4.22 -10.06
C ASP A 165 -8.59 -3.97 -11.04
N ASP A 166 -7.75 -2.97 -10.78
CA ASP A 166 -6.56 -2.66 -11.58
C ASP A 166 -5.55 -3.82 -11.57
N ARG A 167 -5.35 -4.52 -10.44
CA ARG A 167 -4.48 -5.71 -10.37
C ARG A 167 -4.98 -6.82 -11.31
N VAL A 168 -6.28 -7.08 -11.30
CA VAL A 168 -6.89 -8.10 -12.16
C VAL A 168 -6.82 -7.66 -13.63
N ASN A 169 -7.18 -6.42 -13.93
CA ASN A 169 -7.16 -5.89 -15.31
C ASN A 169 -5.73 -5.83 -15.87
N GLY A 170 -4.78 -5.43 -15.04
CA GLY A 170 -3.35 -5.44 -15.39
C GLY A 170 -2.85 -6.86 -15.68
N MET A 171 -3.22 -7.82 -14.85
CA MET A 171 -2.84 -9.24 -15.06
C MET A 171 -3.41 -9.76 -16.39
N LEU A 172 -4.66 -9.45 -16.69
CA LEU A 172 -5.26 -9.82 -17.98
C LEU A 172 -4.56 -9.15 -19.16
N GLU A 173 -4.15 -7.88 -19.02
CA GLU A 173 -3.35 -7.18 -20.04
C GLU A 173 -1.97 -7.82 -20.22
N GLY A 174 -1.32 -8.25 -19.14
CA GLY A 174 -0.04 -8.97 -19.21
C GLY A 174 -0.12 -10.30 -19.94
N LEU A 175 -1.28 -10.97 -19.87
CA LEU A 175 -1.56 -12.20 -20.62
C LEU A 175 -1.91 -11.96 -22.11
N ASN A 176 -2.13 -10.71 -22.50
CA ASN A 176 -2.54 -10.39 -23.87
C ASN A 176 -1.64 -11.05 -24.93
N GLY A 177 -2.27 -11.68 -25.93
CA GLY A 177 -1.60 -12.47 -26.97
C GLY A 177 -1.35 -13.94 -26.60
N LEU A 178 -1.72 -14.40 -25.41
CA LEU A 178 -1.81 -15.81 -25.04
C LEU A 178 -3.28 -16.19 -24.81
N ASP A 179 -3.77 -17.20 -25.50
CA ASP A 179 -5.16 -17.69 -25.38
C ASP A 179 -5.30 -18.56 -24.11
N VAL A 180 -5.53 -17.91 -22.96
CA VAL A 180 -5.79 -18.55 -21.67
C VAL A 180 -7.27 -18.48 -21.35
N LYS A 181 -7.85 -19.58 -20.90
CA LYS A 181 -9.28 -19.69 -20.55
C LYS A 181 -9.50 -19.31 -19.08
N ILE A 182 -10.20 -18.21 -18.82
CA ILE A 182 -10.64 -17.88 -17.47
C ILE A 182 -11.84 -18.76 -17.11
N VAL A 183 -11.65 -19.74 -16.22
CA VAL A 183 -12.66 -20.74 -15.86
C VAL A 183 -13.49 -20.38 -14.63
N GLY A 184 -13.10 -19.34 -13.92
CA GLY A 184 -13.86 -18.81 -12.78
C GLY A 184 -13.17 -17.64 -12.12
N LYS A 185 -13.99 -16.81 -11.46
CA LYS A 185 -13.56 -15.70 -10.62
C LYS A 185 -14.36 -15.72 -9.33
N GLY A 186 -13.74 -15.37 -8.22
CA GLY A 186 -14.43 -15.28 -6.94
C GLY A 186 -13.90 -14.15 -6.06
N ALA A 187 -14.84 -13.40 -5.46
CA ALA A 187 -14.53 -12.36 -4.51
C ALA A 187 -14.05 -12.98 -3.19
N THR A 188 -12.90 -12.52 -2.69
CA THR A 188 -12.29 -13.03 -1.46
C THR A 188 -12.29 -12.02 -0.31
N ASN A 189 -12.73 -10.78 -0.58
CA ASN A 189 -12.68 -9.67 0.37
C ASN A 189 -11.29 -9.50 1.03
N CYS A 190 -10.22 -9.95 0.33
CA CYS A 190 -8.85 -10.01 0.82
C CYS A 190 -8.70 -10.76 2.15
N THR A 191 -9.48 -11.83 2.37
CA THR A 191 -9.36 -12.73 3.53
C THR A 191 -8.83 -14.09 3.12
N GLU A 192 -8.11 -14.74 4.03
CA GLU A 192 -7.56 -16.08 3.81
C GLU A 192 -8.66 -17.13 3.72
N GLU A 193 -9.70 -17.04 4.57
CA GLU A 193 -10.81 -18.00 4.61
C GLU A 193 -11.57 -18.03 3.30
N LEU A 194 -11.89 -16.87 2.74
CA LEU A 194 -12.55 -16.81 1.43
C LEU A 194 -11.59 -17.23 0.31
N GLY A 195 -10.28 -16.94 0.46
CA GLY A 195 -9.26 -17.46 -0.44
C GLY A 195 -9.25 -18.99 -0.51
N ILE A 196 -9.32 -19.67 0.63
CA ILE A 196 -9.44 -21.14 0.69
C ILE A 196 -10.72 -21.59 -0.03
N SER A 197 -11.86 -21.03 0.36
CA SER A 197 -13.17 -21.45 -0.17
C SER A 197 -13.26 -21.28 -1.69
N VAL A 198 -12.82 -20.12 -2.22
CA VAL A 198 -12.85 -19.86 -3.66
C VAL A 198 -11.86 -20.76 -4.42
N ALA A 199 -10.68 -21.01 -3.85
CA ALA A 199 -9.71 -21.90 -4.47
C ALA A 199 -10.20 -23.36 -4.48
N GLU A 200 -10.79 -23.87 -3.40
CA GLU A 200 -11.40 -25.22 -3.34
C GLU A 200 -12.52 -25.38 -4.36
N ASP A 201 -13.36 -24.35 -4.50
CA ASP A 201 -14.42 -24.30 -5.52
C ASP A 201 -13.86 -24.37 -6.95
N LEU A 202 -12.80 -23.61 -7.24
CA LEU A 202 -12.13 -23.60 -8.55
C LEU A 202 -11.51 -24.98 -8.85
N LEU A 203 -10.81 -25.57 -7.89
CA LEU A 203 -10.18 -26.89 -7.99
C LEU A 203 -11.22 -27.99 -8.23
N THR A 204 -12.33 -27.95 -7.50
CA THR A 204 -13.39 -28.96 -7.59
C THR A 204 -14.15 -28.89 -8.92
N LYS A 205 -14.44 -27.66 -9.38
CA LYS A 205 -15.20 -27.43 -10.63
C LYS A 205 -14.37 -27.61 -11.88
N ASN A 206 -13.03 -27.48 -11.76
CA ASN A 206 -12.11 -27.51 -12.91
C ASN A 206 -10.92 -28.45 -12.62
N PRO A 207 -11.09 -29.77 -12.80
CA PRO A 207 -10.01 -30.73 -12.54
C PRO A 207 -8.76 -30.54 -13.39
N ASP A 208 -8.87 -29.82 -14.50
CA ASP A 208 -7.79 -29.45 -15.42
C ASP A 208 -7.22 -28.03 -15.17
N LEU A 209 -7.54 -27.43 -14.02
CA LEU A 209 -7.04 -26.09 -13.67
C LEU A 209 -5.52 -26.05 -13.69
N LYS A 210 -4.94 -25.09 -14.43
CA LYS A 210 -3.50 -24.94 -14.59
C LYS A 210 -2.91 -23.85 -13.75
N ALA A 211 -3.67 -22.76 -13.51
CA ALA A 211 -3.17 -21.65 -12.69
C ALA A 211 -4.27 -21.01 -11.84
N ILE A 212 -3.82 -20.40 -10.75
CA ILE A 212 -4.61 -19.49 -9.91
C ILE A 212 -3.83 -18.18 -9.78
N TYR A 213 -4.53 -17.05 -10.02
CA TYR A 213 -4.03 -15.72 -9.67
C TYR A 213 -4.83 -15.17 -8.50
N ALA A 214 -4.16 -14.66 -7.48
CA ALA A 214 -4.78 -14.01 -6.32
C ALA A 214 -4.39 -12.53 -6.27
N ALA A 215 -5.36 -11.63 -6.28
CA ALA A 215 -5.14 -10.19 -6.30
C ALA A 215 -4.73 -9.58 -4.93
N CYS A 216 -4.68 -10.39 -3.87
CA CYS A 216 -4.27 -10.00 -2.51
C CYS A 216 -3.45 -11.11 -1.87
N GLY A 217 -2.60 -10.78 -0.89
CA GLY A 217 -1.77 -11.73 -0.15
C GLY A 217 -2.53 -12.75 0.68
N PRO A 218 -3.47 -12.37 1.57
CA PRO A 218 -4.21 -13.35 2.35
C PRO A 218 -4.96 -14.40 1.50
N PRO A 219 -5.66 -14.06 0.41
CA PRO A 219 -6.21 -15.05 -0.51
C PRO A 219 -5.18 -15.94 -1.19
N ALA A 220 -3.98 -15.43 -1.51
CA ALA A 220 -2.90 -16.25 -2.06
C ALA A 220 -2.46 -17.33 -1.06
N ALA A 221 -2.29 -16.97 0.22
CA ALA A 221 -2.01 -17.91 1.29
C ALA A 221 -3.14 -18.95 1.43
N GLY A 222 -4.40 -18.53 1.32
CA GLY A 222 -5.56 -19.41 1.30
C GLY A 222 -5.54 -20.39 0.12
N ALA A 223 -5.27 -19.91 -1.08
CA ALA A 223 -5.12 -20.75 -2.27
C ALA A 223 -3.97 -21.76 -2.13
N ALA A 224 -2.83 -21.35 -1.58
CA ALA A 224 -1.72 -22.27 -1.31
C ALA A 224 -2.13 -23.42 -0.38
N ARG A 225 -2.92 -23.12 0.66
CA ARG A 225 -3.46 -24.16 1.55
C ARG A 225 -4.46 -25.09 0.84
N ALA A 226 -5.38 -24.53 0.04
CA ALA A 226 -6.33 -25.30 -0.73
C ALA A 226 -5.65 -26.26 -1.71
N ILE A 227 -4.64 -25.77 -2.46
CA ILE A 227 -3.82 -26.58 -3.38
C ILE A 227 -3.12 -27.71 -2.62
N LYS A 228 -2.51 -27.41 -1.48
CA LYS A 228 -1.83 -28.39 -0.64
C LYS A 228 -2.80 -29.46 -0.11
N ASN A 229 -3.98 -29.07 0.34
CA ASN A 229 -5.01 -29.97 0.88
C ASN A 229 -5.66 -30.83 -0.20
N ALA A 230 -5.78 -30.34 -1.41
CA ALA A 230 -6.33 -31.11 -2.54
C ALA A 230 -5.46 -32.32 -2.92
N GLY A 231 -4.22 -32.39 -2.41
CA GLY A 231 -3.35 -33.53 -2.59
C GLY A 231 -3.13 -33.82 -4.05
N THR A 232 -2.56 -32.86 -4.77
CA THR A 232 -2.40 -32.95 -6.23
C THR A 232 -1.54 -34.14 -6.64
N ALA A 233 -2.19 -35.27 -6.88
CA ALA A 233 -1.63 -36.37 -7.66
C ALA A 233 -1.47 -35.98 -9.14
N ASN A 234 -1.97 -34.80 -9.52
CA ASN A 234 -2.02 -34.30 -10.89
C ASN A 234 -1.30 -32.95 -10.96
N ASP A 235 -0.64 -32.73 -12.03
CA ASP A 235 0.09 -31.57 -12.53
C ASP A 235 0.10 -30.34 -11.61
N LYS A 236 1.29 -29.81 -11.35
CA LYS A 236 1.53 -28.61 -10.55
C LYS A 236 0.66 -27.45 -11.03
N ILE A 237 -0.19 -26.94 -10.14
CA ILE A 237 -0.96 -25.71 -10.36
C ILE A 237 -0.04 -24.53 -10.12
N VAL A 238 0.07 -23.64 -11.09
CA VAL A 238 0.82 -22.40 -10.96
C VAL A 238 0.02 -21.43 -10.08
N LEU A 239 0.57 -21.03 -8.94
CA LEU A 239 -0.03 -20.02 -8.08
C LEU A 239 0.79 -18.73 -8.16
N VAL A 240 0.10 -17.64 -8.50
CA VAL A 240 0.67 -16.29 -8.49
C VAL A 240 -0.12 -15.41 -7.52
N GLY A 241 0.55 -14.92 -6.49
CA GLY A 241 -0.01 -14.04 -5.48
C GLY A 241 0.32 -12.57 -5.69
N PHE A 242 -0.04 -11.78 -4.68
CA PHE A 242 0.21 -10.36 -4.62
C PHE A 242 0.50 -9.93 -3.17
N ASP A 243 1.17 -8.77 -2.98
CA ASP A 243 1.59 -8.15 -1.71
C ASP A 243 2.91 -8.67 -1.14
N PHE A 244 3.21 -9.96 -1.22
CA PHE A 244 4.39 -10.59 -0.60
C PHE A 244 4.54 -10.25 0.90
N CYS A 245 3.45 -10.33 1.66
CA CYS A 245 3.44 -9.93 3.08
C CYS A 245 2.83 -10.96 4.04
N CYS A 246 1.97 -11.85 3.52
CA CYS A 246 0.95 -12.47 4.37
C CYS A 246 1.00 -14.01 4.36
N GLY A 247 2.19 -14.57 4.30
CA GLY A 247 2.45 -16.02 4.26
C GLY A 247 3.07 -16.52 2.96
N GLU A 248 3.16 -15.67 1.93
CA GLU A 248 3.70 -16.04 0.62
C GLU A 248 5.19 -16.42 0.68
N GLU A 249 5.96 -15.86 1.62
CA GLU A 249 7.37 -16.26 1.77
C GLU A 249 7.50 -17.77 2.02
N GLU A 250 6.65 -18.35 2.86
CA GLU A 250 6.66 -19.79 3.12
C GLU A 250 6.11 -20.59 1.95
N ALA A 251 5.06 -20.09 1.30
CA ALA A 251 4.46 -20.71 0.12
C ALA A 251 5.44 -20.77 -1.06
N LEU A 252 6.19 -19.68 -1.31
CA LEU A 252 7.27 -19.63 -2.30
C LEU A 252 8.41 -20.60 -1.94
N LYS A 253 8.86 -20.62 -0.67
CA LYS A 253 9.92 -21.56 -0.23
C LYS A 253 9.54 -23.01 -0.41
N SER A 254 8.30 -23.35 -0.13
CA SER A 254 7.78 -24.72 -0.27
C SER A 254 7.47 -25.07 -1.72
N GLY A 255 7.50 -24.12 -2.65
CA GLY A 255 7.17 -24.31 -4.05
C GLY A 255 5.69 -24.54 -4.33
N VAL A 256 4.81 -24.17 -3.41
CA VAL A 256 3.34 -24.17 -3.61
C VAL A 256 2.91 -22.91 -4.34
N GLU A 257 3.52 -21.79 -4.05
CA GLU A 257 3.38 -20.55 -4.81
C GLU A 257 4.59 -20.38 -5.73
N ASP A 258 4.38 -19.96 -6.95
CA ASP A 258 5.44 -19.83 -7.97
C ASP A 258 5.99 -18.42 -8.03
N ALA A 259 5.11 -17.43 -7.82
CA ALA A 259 5.51 -16.02 -7.78
C ALA A 259 4.51 -15.19 -6.98
N SER A 260 4.97 -14.07 -6.43
CA SER A 260 4.13 -13.03 -5.86
C SER A 260 4.57 -11.66 -6.38
N VAL A 261 3.63 -10.76 -6.59
CA VAL A 261 3.97 -9.36 -6.91
C VAL A 261 4.09 -8.58 -5.61
N ALA A 262 5.30 -8.30 -5.19
CA ALA A 262 5.56 -7.52 -3.98
C ALA A 262 5.17 -6.06 -4.17
N GLN A 263 4.53 -5.50 -3.15
CA GLN A 263 4.43 -4.07 -2.90
C GLN A 263 5.50 -3.64 -1.88
N PHE A 264 5.69 -2.33 -1.74
CA PHE A 264 6.67 -1.76 -0.81
C PHE A 264 5.98 -0.91 0.26
N PRO A 265 5.30 -1.52 1.26
CA PRO A 265 4.53 -0.79 2.27
C PRO A 265 5.39 0.14 3.12
N THR A 266 6.63 -0.22 3.43
CA THR A 266 7.60 0.68 4.09
C THR A 266 7.80 1.96 3.30
N LYS A 267 8.14 1.84 2.02
CA LYS A 267 8.37 2.98 1.13
C LYS A 267 7.08 3.79 0.93
N MET A 268 5.94 3.14 0.78
CA MET A 268 4.64 3.79 0.62
C MET A 268 4.30 4.67 1.84
N ALA A 269 4.48 4.15 3.05
CA ALA A 269 4.26 4.90 4.28
C ALA A 269 5.23 6.08 4.43
N GLU A 270 6.52 5.87 4.19
CA GLU A 270 7.54 6.93 4.25
C GLU A 270 7.25 8.05 3.25
N LEU A 271 6.93 7.71 2.00
CA LEU A 271 6.59 8.68 0.96
C LEU A 271 5.29 9.44 1.30
N GLY A 272 4.28 8.75 1.85
CA GLY A 272 3.01 9.37 2.26
C GLY A 272 3.19 10.36 3.41
N VAL A 273 3.94 9.96 4.44
CA VAL A 273 4.25 10.84 5.59
C VAL A 273 5.13 12.03 5.16
N ASP A 274 6.14 11.79 4.33
CA ASP A 274 7.03 12.86 3.82
C ASP A 274 6.27 13.89 2.99
N ALA A 275 5.39 13.43 2.09
CA ALA A 275 4.52 14.29 1.29
C ALA A 275 3.59 15.13 2.19
N LEU A 276 3.06 14.55 3.26
CA LEU A 276 2.21 15.24 4.21
C LEU A 276 2.99 16.33 4.97
N VAL A 277 4.18 16.00 5.50
CA VAL A 277 5.09 16.96 6.17
C VAL A 277 5.46 18.11 5.24
N LYS A 278 5.89 17.81 4.01
CA LYS A 278 6.24 18.82 2.99
C LYS A 278 5.06 19.74 2.70
N SER A 279 3.87 19.16 2.49
CA SER A 279 2.66 19.97 2.21
C SER A 279 2.29 20.90 3.35
N ILE A 280 2.42 20.46 4.61
CA ILE A 280 2.15 21.28 5.79
C ILE A 280 3.17 22.42 5.89
N ARG A 281 4.42 22.19 5.48
CA ARG A 281 5.47 23.21 5.41
C ARG A 281 5.35 24.16 4.21
N GLY A 282 4.34 23.96 3.37
CA GLY A 282 4.10 24.79 2.17
C GLY A 282 4.96 24.43 0.97
N GLU A 283 5.63 23.29 1.01
CA GLU A 283 6.41 22.76 -0.10
C GLU A 283 5.48 22.11 -1.14
N LYS A 284 5.92 22.12 -2.40
CA LYS A 284 5.19 21.45 -3.49
C LYS A 284 5.38 19.94 -3.39
N VAL A 285 4.28 19.19 -3.52
CA VAL A 285 4.28 17.72 -3.57
C VAL A 285 3.61 17.23 -4.85
N GLU A 286 4.03 16.06 -5.32
CA GLU A 286 3.39 15.38 -6.44
C GLU A 286 2.04 14.81 -6.02
N SER A 287 1.04 14.90 -6.88
CA SER A 287 -0.32 14.41 -6.60
C SER A 287 -0.44 12.88 -6.62
N LEU A 288 0.48 12.20 -7.32
CA LEU A 288 0.59 10.74 -7.39
C LEU A 288 2.05 10.33 -7.16
N ILE A 289 2.27 9.49 -6.17
CA ILE A 289 3.59 9.04 -5.74
C ILE A 289 3.61 7.51 -5.81
N ASP A 290 4.35 6.96 -6.76
CA ASP A 290 4.45 5.52 -6.95
C ASP A 290 5.47 4.90 -6.00
N SER A 291 5.03 3.98 -5.16
CA SER A 291 5.92 3.19 -4.29
C SER A 291 6.66 2.07 -5.04
N GLY A 292 6.19 1.71 -6.23
CA GLY A 292 6.71 0.63 -7.06
C GLY A 292 6.14 -0.73 -6.73
N ALA A 293 6.47 -1.70 -7.58
CA ALA A 293 6.19 -3.13 -7.41
C ALA A 293 7.30 -3.96 -8.04
N ALA A 294 7.43 -5.23 -7.64
CA ALA A 294 8.37 -6.15 -8.24
C ALA A 294 7.89 -7.60 -8.17
N LEU A 295 8.26 -8.41 -9.18
CA LEU A 295 8.03 -9.84 -9.14
C LEU A 295 9.00 -10.51 -8.16
N VAL A 296 8.45 -11.27 -7.24
CA VAL A 296 9.19 -12.13 -6.31
C VAL A 296 8.96 -13.58 -6.71
N THR A 297 10.05 -14.32 -6.82
CA THR A 297 10.08 -15.76 -7.08
C THR A 297 11.00 -16.44 -6.07
N PRO A 298 10.98 -17.77 -5.93
CA PRO A 298 11.92 -18.49 -5.05
C PRO A 298 13.38 -18.09 -5.24
N GLU A 299 13.80 -17.79 -6.48
CA GLU A 299 15.18 -17.46 -6.83
C GLU A 299 15.62 -16.07 -6.37
N ASN A 300 14.70 -15.13 -6.25
CA ASN A 300 15.03 -13.73 -5.96
C ASN A 300 14.49 -13.21 -4.61
N MET A 301 13.64 -13.97 -3.92
CA MET A 301 12.92 -13.51 -2.71
C MET A 301 13.85 -13.05 -1.58
N ALA A 302 15.09 -13.53 -1.54
CA ALA A 302 16.07 -13.09 -0.53
C ALA A 302 16.42 -11.59 -0.62
N LYS A 303 16.13 -10.93 -1.78
CA LYS A 303 16.36 -9.49 -1.99
C LYS A 303 15.23 -8.61 -1.42
N PHE A 304 14.12 -9.22 -1.00
CA PHE A 304 12.90 -8.53 -0.55
C PHE A 304 12.67 -8.69 0.97
N LYS A 305 13.70 -9.06 1.73
CA LYS A 305 13.67 -9.21 3.20
C LYS A 305 14.05 -7.92 3.90
#